data_f78c1cf32ef6ce95646968ee3c2d1d5d
#
_entry.id   f78c1cf32ef6ce95646968ee3c2d1d5d
#
_cell.length_a   1.000
_cell.length_b   1.000
_cell.length_c   1.000
_cell.angle_alpha   90.00
_cell.angle_beta   90.00
_cell.angle_gamma   90.00
#
_symmetry.space_group_name_H-M   'P 1'
#
loop_
_entity.id
_entity.type
_entity.pdbx_description
1 polymer ?
#
loop_
_entity_poly.entity_id
_entity_poly.type
_entity_poly.pdbx_seq_one_letter_code
_entity_poly.pdbx_strand_id
1 'polypeptide(L)'
;EEAATSARRTVYYGLRRYRQTQPDRGTRLLAELKALDPAGPARKRDELAAELAGLHVSMAERTAGLGLFYDQLFALIGQPLTVLDVGCGVHPLVFPFDGQGGAVESYLAGDKDAQAIAAVKAYAAARSDGRLQGLIWDLAEGWTAINQAGSSQWFDVVFMFKLIPHLARQQPQLLPVAAQAPGRLLVITASRQSLTKKQSIERRERAVLHRFVRLTGRRVMGEFSVGEEFGFVLE
;
A
#
# COMPACT_ATOMS: atom_id res chain seq x y z
N GLU A 1 -3.18 -21.50 -28.08
CA GLU A 1 -3.30 -22.09 -26.72
C GLU A 1 -2.53 -21.28 -25.68
N GLU A 2 -1.29 -20.86 -25.94
CA GLU A 2 -0.48 -20.05 -25.03
C GLU A 2 -1.10 -18.66 -24.75
N ALA A 3 -1.63 -17.97 -25.76
CA ALA A 3 -2.29 -16.69 -25.60
C ALA A 3 -3.57 -16.78 -24.77
N ALA A 4 -4.37 -17.82 -24.93
CA ALA A 4 -5.56 -18.07 -24.13
C ALA A 4 -5.23 -18.44 -22.68
N THR A 5 -4.15 -19.19 -22.46
CA THR A 5 -3.64 -19.52 -21.13
C THR A 5 -3.07 -18.30 -20.43
N SER A 6 -2.35 -17.42 -21.16
CA SER A 6 -1.84 -16.14 -20.65
C SER A 6 -2.99 -15.19 -20.31
N ALA A 7 -4.01 -15.05 -21.17
CA ALA A 7 -5.18 -14.21 -20.91
C ALA A 7 -5.99 -14.73 -19.69
N ARG A 8 -6.23 -16.06 -19.58
CA ARG A 8 -6.86 -16.66 -18.41
C ARG A 8 -6.06 -16.44 -17.13
N ARG A 9 -4.74 -16.52 -17.22
CA ARG A 9 -3.83 -16.24 -16.10
C ARG A 9 -3.89 -14.78 -15.65
N THR A 10 -3.90 -13.85 -16.59
CA THR A 10 -4.01 -12.40 -16.33
C THR A 10 -5.36 -12.05 -15.69
N VAL A 11 -6.47 -12.57 -16.25
CA VAL A 11 -7.82 -12.39 -15.68
C VAL A 11 -7.93 -13.05 -14.30
N TYR A 12 -7.43 -14.27 -14.12
CA TYR A 12 -7.49 -15.00 -12.85
C TYR A 12 -6.70 -14.29 -11.75
N TYR A 13 -5.50 -13.80 -12.04
CA TYR A 13 -4.69 -13.07 -11.05
C TYR A 13 -5.18 -11.65 -10.82
N GLY A 14 -5.69 -10.95 -11.83
CA GLY A 14 -6.32 -9.64 -11.71
C GLY A 14 -7.57 -9.69 -10.83
N LEU A 15 -8.44 -10.66 -11.07
CA LEU A 15 -9.70 -10.79 -10.32
C LEU A 15 -9.54 -11.28 -8.87
N ARG A 16 -8.50 -12.05 -8.53
CA ARG A 16 -8.35 -12.61 -7.17
C ARG A 16 -7.62 -11.70 -6.18
N ARG A 17 -6.74 -10.82 -6.63
CA ARG A 17 -5.88 -10.03 -5.74
C ARG A 17 -6.55 -8.79 -5.16
N TYR A 18 -7.55 -8.26 -5.84
CA TYR A 18 -8.23 -7.02 -5.44
C TYR A 18 -9.67 -7.27 -4.95
N ARG A 19 -10.11 -8.52 -4.83
CA ARG A 19 -11.47 -8.82 -4.38
C ARG A 19 -11.58 -8.69 -2.87
N GLN A 20 -12.59 -7.95 -2.47
CA GLN A 20 -13.19 -8.08 -1.16
C GLN A 20 -13.78 -9.50 -1.03
N THR A 21 -13.55 -10.13 0.11
CA THR A 21 -14.09 -11.45 0.41
C THR A 21 -15.61 -11.43 0.54
N GLN A 22 -16.20 -10.25 0.84
CA GLN A 22 -17.63 -10.02 1.04
C GLN A 22 -18.03 -8.67 0.43
N PRO A 23 -18.29 -8.58 -0.89
CA PRO A 23 -18.53 -7.31 -1.58
C PRO A 23 -19.73 -6.52 -1.03
N ASP A 24 -20.83 -7.21 -0.68
CA ASP A 24 -22.03 -6.56 -0.11
C ASP A 24 -21.75 -5.93 1.26
N ARG A 25 -20.93 -6.62 2.09
CA ARG A 25 -20.49 -6.07 3.37
C ARG A 25 -19.57 -4.87 3.16
N GLY A 26 -18.63 -4.95 2.21
CA GLY A 26 -17.74 -3.84 1.86
C GLY A 26 -18.52 -2.61 1.40
N THR A 27 -19.56 -2.79 0.57
CA THR A 27 -20.42 -1.69 0.13
C THR A 27 -21.15 -1.03 1.30
N ARG A 28 -21.67 -1.82 2.26
CA ARG A 28 -22.32 -1.29 3.47
C ARG A 28 -21.33 -0.52 4.36
N LEU A 29 -20.18 -1.11 4.68
CA LEU A 29 -19.16 -0.46 5.50
C LEU A 29 -18.66 0.85 4.88
N LEU A 30 -18.49 0.88 3.55
CA LEU A 30 -18.13 2.11 2.85
C LEU A 30 -19.24 3.18 2.95
N ALA A 31 -20.50 2.77 2.85
CA ALA A 31 -21.62 3.69 3.02
C ALA A 31 -21.72 4.22 4.46
N GLU A 32 -21.52 3.35 5.45
CA GLU A 32 -21.46 3.73 6.86
C GLU A 32 -20.30 4.70 7.14
N LEU A 33 -19.11 4.43 6.59
CA LEU A 33 -17.95 5.30 6.75
C LEU A 33 -18.18 6.69 6.13
N LYS A 34 -18.86 6.75 4.97
CA LYS A 34 -19.24 8.02 4.32
C LYS A 34 -20.28 8.81 5.09
N ALA A 35 -21.13 8.13 5.85
CA ALA A 35 -22.21 8.75 6.63
C ALA A 35 -21.77 9.16 8.04
N LEU A 36 -20.52 8.90 8.43
CA LEU A 36 -20.03 9.32 9.73
C LEU A 36 -19.98 10.83 9.84
N ASP A 37 -20.39 11.34 10.99
CA ASP A 37 -20.08 12.71 11.39
C ASP A 37 -18.58 12.83 11.67
N PRO A 38 -17.84 13.71 10.95
CA PRO A 38 -16.42 13.92 11.20
C PRO A 38 -16.09 14.38 12.63
N ALA A 39 -17.04 15.02 13.32
CA ALA A 39 -16.91 15.39 14.73
C ALA A 39 -17.21 14.21 15.69
N GLY A 40 -17.63 13.08 15.17
CA GLY A 40 -17.95 11.89 15.94
C GLY A 40 -16.74 11.18 16.54
N PRO A 41 -16.97 10.12 17.33
CA PRO A 41 -15.88 9.39 17.99
C PRO A 41 -14.90 8.76 17.01
N ALA A 42 -13.61 9.12 17.12
CA ALA A 42 -12.52 8.59 16.30
C ALA A 42 -12.48 7.05 16.31
N ARG A 43 -12.73 6.44 17.47
CA ARG A 43 -12.77 4.98 17.63
C ARG A 43 -13.74 4.30 16.65
N LYS A 44 -14.97 4.83 16.49
CA LYS A 44 -15.97 4.25 15.57
C LYS A 44 -15.50 4.32 14.12
N ARG A 45 -14.90 5.44 13.73
CA ARG A 45 -14.30 5.65 12.41
C ARG A 45 -13.22 4.61 12.13
N ASP A 46 -12.30 4.44 13.08
CA ASP A 46 -11.12 3.58 12.91
C ASP A 46 -11.52 2.09 12.94
N GLU A 47 -12.52 1.71 13.75
CA GLU A 47 -13.09 0.37 13.74
C GLU A 47 -13.71 0.03 12.38
N LEU A 48 -14.53 0.92 11.79
CA LEU A 48 -15.13 0.73 10.47
C LEU A 48 -14.06 0.67 9.36
N ALA A 49 -13.06 1.52 9.44
CA ALA A 49 -11.95 1.54 8.47
C ALA A 49 -11.15 0.24 8.53
N ALA A 50 -10.81 -0.24 9.74
CA ALA A 50 -10.08 -1.49 9.93
C ALA A 50 -10.90 -2.71 9.46
N GLU A 51 -12.22 -2.72 9.73
CA GLU A 51 -13.11 -3.78 9.25
C GLU A 51 -13.18 -3.79 7.72
N LEU A 52 -13.34 -2.62 7.08
CA LEU A 52 -13.35 -2.50 5.63
C LEU A 52 -12.01 -2.94 5.02
N ALA A 53 -10.89 -2.55 5.61
CA ALA A 53 -9.56 -2.98 5.18
C ALA A 53 -9.39 -4.50 5.31
N GLY A 54 -9.87 -5.10 6.39
CA GLY A 54 -9.81 -6.55 6.65
C GLY A 54 -10.56 -7.41 5.62
N LEU A 55 -11.51 -6.83 4.88
CA LEU A 55 -12.18 -7.54 3.78
C LEU A 55 -11.28 -7.71 2.54
N HIS A 56 -10.19 -6.95 2.44
CA HIS A 56 -9.22 -7.08 1.35
C HIS A 56 -8.18 -8.13 1.67
N VAL A 57 -8.02 -9.11 0.78
CA VAL A 57 -7.12 -10.26 0.97
C VAL A 57 -5.68 -9.84 1.31
N SER A 58 -5.19 -8.78 0.67
CA SER A 58 -3.83 -8.27 0.92
C SER A 58 -3.62 -7.70 2.33
N MET A 59 -4.70 -7.21 2.96
CA MET A 59 -4.67 -6.65 4.31
C MET A 59 -4.98 -7.69 5.39
N ALA A 60 -5.85 -8.66 5.10
CA ALA A 60 -6.19 -9.73 6.05
C ALA A 60 -4.95 -10.49 6.56
N GLU A 61 -3.94 -10.67 5.70
CA GLU A 61 -2.67 -11.31 6.07
C GLU A 61 -1.83 -10.46 7.05
N ARG A 62 -1.96 -9.13 6.98
CA ARG A 62 -1.17 -8.20 7.79
C ARG A 62 -1.83 -7.88 9.14
N THR A 63 -3.16 -8.02 9.24
CA THR A 63 -3.95 -7.54 10.38
C THR A 63 -3.45 -8.09 11.71
N ALA A 64 -3.10 -9.37 11.79
CA ALA A 64 -2.63 -10.01 13.03
C ALA A 64 -1.27 -9.49 13.53
N GLY A 65 -0.46 -8.89 12.68
CA GLY A 65 0.89 -8.38 13.01
C GLY A 65 1.06 -6.88 12.76
N LEU A 66 -0.03 -6.13 12.59
CA LEU A 66 0.02 -4.75 12.11
C LEU A 66 0.78 -3.82 13.06
N GLY A 67 0.58 -3.94 14.38
CA GLY A 67 1.32 -3.16 15.37
C GLY A 67 2.83 -3.40 15.25
N LEU A 68 3.25 -4.67 15.28
CA LEU A 68 4.66 -5.05 15.15
C LEU A 68 5.26 -4.63 13.81
N PHE A 69 4.44 -4.64 12.73
CA PHE A 69 4.86 -4.15 11.42
C PHE A 69 5.24 -2.67 11.49
N TYR A 70 4.40 -1.85 12.09
CA TYR A 70 4.69 -0.42 12.23
C TYR A 70 5.81 -0.15 13.25
N ASP A 71 5.90 -0.91 14.35
CA ASP A 71 7.02 -0.79 15.29
C ASP A 71 8.37 -0.97 14.60
N GLN A 72 8.52 -2.04 13.81
CA GLN A 72 9.75 -2.30 13.06
C GLN A 72 9.98 -1.27 11.93
N LEU A 73 8.92 -0.88 11.24
CA LEU A 73 9.01 0.10 10.15
C LEU A 73 9.48 1.46 10.68
N PHE A 74 8.81 2.00 11.70
CA PHE A 74 9.16 3.32 12.27
C PHE A 74 10.49 3.31 13.00
N ALA A 75 10.95 2.19 13.54
CA ALA A 75 12.31 2.06 14.06
C ALA A 75 13.38 2.29 12.99
N LEU A 76 13.08 2.00 11.71
CA LEU A 76 13.99 2.17 10.58
C LEU A 76 13.84 3.55 9.90
N ILE A 77 12.60 4.00 9.70
CA ILE A 77 12.36 5.25 8.94
C ILE A 77 12.28 6.51 9.80
N GLY A 78 12.17 6.36 11.13
CA GLY A 78 11.94 7.48 12.04
C GLY A 78 10.52 8.03 11.95
N GLN A 79 10.39 9.35 12.11
CA GLN A 79 9.11 10.08 12.08
C GLN A 79 9.01 10.90 10.78
N PRO A 80 8.48 10.34 9.68
CA PRO A 80 8.31 11.09 8.44
C PRO A 80 7.18 12.12 8.58
N LEU A 81 7.35 13.27 7.95
CA LEU A 81 6.31 14.30 7.84
C LEU A 81 5.46 14.10 6.60
N THR A 82 6.09 13.65 5.50
CA THR A 82 5.43 13.48 4.22
C THR A 82 5.56 12.05 3.71
N VAL A 83 4.42 11.44 3.38
CA VAL A 83 4.32 10.04 2.94
C VAL A 83 3.66 9.96 1.57
N LEU A 84 4.24 9.19 0.67
CA LEU A 84 3.60 8.72 -0.56
C LEU A 84 3.40 7.20 -0.49
N ASP A 85 2.18 6.73 -0.67
CA ASP A 85 1.85 5.31 -0.72
C ASP A 85 1.43 4.91 -2.14
N VAL A 86 2.27 4.15 -2.82
CA VAL A 86 2.15 3.79 -4.24
C VAL A 86 1.56 2.39 -4.39
N GLY A 87 0.43 2.30 -5.10
CA GLY A 87 -0.35 1.06 -5.15
C GLY A 87 -0.92 0.74 -3.78
N CYS A 88 -1.44 1.78 -3.12
CA CYS A 88 -1.79 1.78 -1.71
C CYS A 88 -2.92 0.78 -1.37
N GLY A 89 -3.78 0.44 -2.33
CA GLY A 89 -5.00 -0.31 -2.04
C GLY A 89 -5.80 0.36 -0.92
N VAL A 90 -6.10 -0.40 0.12
CA VAL A 90 -6.79 0.10 1.32
C VAL A 90 -5.87 0.21 2.54
N HIS A 91 -4.56 0.14 2.36
CA HIS A 91 -3.59 0.27 3.44
C HIS A 91 -3.75 1.55 4.27
N PRO A 92 -4.04 2.74 3.67
CA PRO A 92 -4.21 3.97 4.43
C PRO A 92 -5.31 3.94 5.49
N LEU A 93 -6.30 3.03 5.38
CA LEU A 93 -7.38 2.87 6.35
C LEU A 93 -6.90 2.34 7.71
N VAL A 94 -5.72 1.74 7.76
CA VAL A 94 -5.12 1.15 8.97
C VAL A 94 -3.76 1.78 9.31
N PHE A 95 -3.37 2.83 8.61
CA PHE A 95 -2.17 3.57 8.94
C PHE A 95 -2.34 4.27 10.31
N PRO A 96 -1.35 4.20 11.23
CA PRO A 96 -1.50 4.65 12.62
C PRO A 96 -1.33 6.18 12.75
N PHE A 97 -2.20 6.97 12.09
CA PHE A 97 -2.14 8.44 12.10
C PHE A 97 -2.16 9.06 13.50
N ASP A 98 -2.85 8.42 14.45
CA ASP A 98 -3.02 8.92 15.81
C ASP A 98 -2.09 8.18 16.81
N GLY A 99 -1.08 7.49 16.30
CA GLY A 99 -0.08 6.72 17.05
C GLY A 99 1.33 6.99 16.54
N GLN A 100 2.03 5.94 16.15
CA GLN A 100 3.42 6.00 15.66
C GLN A 100 3.61 6.86 14.40
N GLY A 101 2.58 6.97 13.55
CA GLY A 101 2.54 7.86 12.39
C GLY A 101 2.01 9.26 12.70
N GLY A 102 1.91 9.63 13.96
CA GLY A 102 1.29 10.91 14.39
C GLY A 102 2.01 12.16 13.91
N ALA A 103 3.30 12.07 13.58
CA ALA A 103 4.06 13.16 12.99
C ALA A 103 3.74 13.44 11.52
N VAL A 104 3.04 12.52 10.83
CA VAL A 104 2.71 12.67 9.40
C VAL A 104 1.72 13.82 9.22
N GLU A 105 2.17 14.84 8.49
CA GLU A 105 1.39 16.04 8.14
C GLU A 105 0.69 15.88 6.78
N SER A 106 1.31 15.11 5.87
CA SER A 106 0.78 14.86 4.54
C SER A 106 0.99 13.41 4.12
N TYR A 107 -0.10 12.74 3.78
CA TYR A 107 -0.11 11.37 3.27
C TYR A 107 -0.87 11.33 1.95
N LEU A 108 -0.15 11.13 0.84
CA LEU A 108 -0.74 10.95 -0.48
C LEU A 108 -0.81 9.46 -0.80
N ALA A 109 -2.01 8.95 -0.98
CA ALA A 109 -2.29 7.56 -1.34
C ALA A 109 -2.68 7.46 -2.82
N GLY A 110 -1.85 6.82 -3.64
CA GLY A 110 -2.08 6.64 -5.08
C GLY A 110 -2.35 5.18 -5.45
N ASP A 111 -3.46 4.93 -6.13
CA ASP A 111 -3.78 3.62 -6.70
C ASP A 111 -4.65 3.77 -7.96
N LYS A 112 -4.54 2.83 -8.89
CA LYS A 112 -5.42 2.75 -10.07
C LYS A 112 -6.80 2.16 -9.76
N ASP A 113 -6.94 1.47 -8.62
CA ASP A 113 -8.22 0.92 -8.17
C ASP A 113 -9.11 2.03 -7.60
N ALA A 114 -10.09 2.47 -8.40
CA ALA A 114 -11.03 3.51 -8.01
C ALA A 114 -11.87 3.12 -6.77
N GLN A 115 -12.12 1.83 -6.52
CA GLN A 115 -12.87 1.38 -5.33
C GLN A 115 -12.02 1.52 -4.07
N ALA A 116 -10.75 1.14 -4.15
CA ALA A 116 -9.81 1.34 -3.05
C ALA A 116 -9.67 2.83 -2.72
N ILE A 117 -9.48 3.67 -3.74
CA ILE A 117 -9.38 5.13 -3.54
C ILE A 117 -10.69 5.74 -3.04
N ALA A 118 -11.85 5.22 -3.42
CA ALA A 118 -13.13 5.67 -2.84
C ALA A 118 -13.21 5.39 -1.32
N ALA A 119 -12.68 4.25 -0.86
CA ALA A 119 -12.57 3.94 0.56
C ALA A 119 -11.57 4.87 1.28
N VAL A 120 -10.41 5.11 0.69
CA VAL A 120 -9.42 6.07 1.21
C VAL A 120 -10.01 7.47 1.34
N LYS A 121 -10.69 7.96 0.30
CA LYS A 121 -11.35 9.29 0.33
C LYS A 121 -12.46 9.37 1.39
N ALA A 122 -13.25 8.31 1.57
CA ALA A 122 -14.26 8.27 2.62
C ALA A 122 -13.64 8.32 4.02
N TYR A 123 -12.54 7.60 4.23
CA TYR A 123 -11.81 7.63 5.49
C TYR A 123 -11.16 9.00 5.73
N ALA A 124 -10.54 9.60 4.71
CA ALA A 124 -9.97 10.93 4.79
C ALA A 124 -11.02 11.99 5.18
N ALA A 125 -12.22 11.93 4.57
CA ALA A 125 -13.33 12.82 4.91
C ALA A 125 -13.83 12.61 6.36
N ALA A 126 -13.94 11.35 6.81
CA ALA A 126 -14.34 11.04 8.18
C ALA A 126 -13.27 11.42 9.22
N ARG A 127 -11.99 11.50 8.85
CA ARG A 127 -10.92 12.02 9.70
C ARG A 127 -10.97 13.55 9.82
N SER A 128 -11.31 14.23 8.75
CA SER A 128 -11.42 15.70 8.65
C SER A 128 -10.18 16.51 9.10
N ASP A 129 -9.02 15.85 9.26
CA ASP A 129 -7.76 16.49 9.68
C ASP A 129 -6.89 16.96 8.50
N GLY A 130 -7.32 16.71 7.27
CA GLY A 130 -6.65 17.14 6.04
C GLY A 130 -5.36 16.39 5.70
N ARG A 131 -4.90 15.48 6.55
CA ARG A 131 -3.61 14.79 6.39
C ARG A 131 -3.60 13.76 5.27
N LEU A 132 -4.72 13.05 5.05
CA LEU A 132 -4.84 11.96 4.08
C LEU A 132 -5.51 12.43 2.79
N GLN A 133 -4.86 12.19 1.66
CA GLN A 133 -5.42 12.41 0.33
C GLN A 133 -5.34 11.14 -0.51
N GLY A 134 -6.44 10.77 -1.17
CA GLY A 134 -6.50 9.66 -2.13
C GLY A 134 -6.52 10.15 -3.58
N LEU A 135 -5.69 9.60 -4.43
CA LEU A 135 -5.59 9.90 -5.86
C LEU A 135 -5.78 8.63 -6.70
N ILE A 136 -6.74 8.66 -7.64
CA ILE A 136 -6.81 7.62 -8.67
C ILE A 136 -5.68 7.92 -9.67
N TRP A 137 -4.71 7.02 -9.73
CA TRP A 137 -3.52 7.21 -10.52
C TRP A 137 -2.86 5.88 -10.87
N ASP A 138 -2.39 5.73 -12.11
CA ASP A 138 -1.60 4.58 -12.56
C ASP A 138 -0.12 4.99 -12.65
N LEU A 139 0.77 4.16 -12.11
CA LEU A 139 2.22 4.35 -12.19
C LEU A 139 2.71 4.50 -13.65
N ALA A 140 1.98 3.95 -14.62
CA ALA A 140 2.28 4.11 -16.04
C ALA A 140 2.22 5.58 -16.52
N GLU A 141 1.51 6.46 -15.80
CA GLU A 141 1.43 7.90 -16.08
C GLU A 141 2.67 8.68 -15.60
N GLY A 142 3.59 7.99 -14.92
CA GLY A 142 4.76 8.61 -14.30
C GLY A 142 4.40 9.49 -13.10
N TRP A 143 5.33 10.32 -12.65
CA TRP A 143 5.24 11.02 -11.37
C TRP A 143 4.61 12.42 -11.44
N THR A 144 4.31 12.93 -12.63
CA THR A 144 3.81 14.30 -12.82
C THR A 144 2.55 14.59 -12.00
N ALA A 145 1.55 13.70 -12.06
CA ALA A 145 0.30 13.86 -11.33
C ALA A 145 0.51 13.80 -9.81
N ILE A 146 1.42 12.95 -9.34
CA ILE A 146 1.83 12.86 -7.93
C ILE A 146 2.47 14.17 -7.46
N ASN A 147 3.39 14.72 -8.26
CA ASN A 147 4.08 15.98 -7.93
C ASN A 147 3.13 17.19 -7.93
N GLN A 148 2.03 17.13 -8.69
CA GLN A 148 1.00 18.17 -8.70
C GLN A 148 -0.01 18.02 -7.56
N ALA A 149 -0.33 16.80 -7.16
CA ALA A 149 -1.32 16.51 -6.12
C ALA A 149 -0.73 16.60 -4.70
N GLY A 150 0.56 16.31 -4.55
CA GLY A 150 1.23 16.33 -3.27
C GLY A 150 1.52 17.75 -2.76
N SER A 151 1.60 17.89 -1.44
CA SER A 151 2.07 19.14 -0.78
C SER A 151 3.58 19.36 -1.00
N SER A 152 4.30 18.35 -1.47
CA SER A 152 5.73 18.36 -1.76
C SER A 152 6.03 17.62 -3.07
N GLN A 153 7.04 18.08 -3.80
CA GLN A 153 7.60 17.34 -4.93
C GLN A 153 8.52 16.19 -4.50
N TRP A 154 8.86 16.12 -3.22
CA TRP A 154 9.76 15.13 -2.64
C TRP A 154 9.25 14.69 -1.28
N PHE A 155 9.02 13.39 -1.12
CA PHE A 155 8.48 12.81 0.11
C PHE A 155 9.59 12.31 1.04
N ASP A 156 9.37 12.36 2.36
CA ASP A 156 10.30 11.76 3.32
C ASP A 156 10.38 10.25 3.14
N VAL A 157 9.22 9.62 2.88
CA VAL A 157 9.15 8.19 2.62
C VAL A 157 8.12 7.86 1.54
N VAL A 158 8.50 6.91 0.67
CA VAL A 158 7.62 6.31 -0.33
C VAL A 158 7.40 4.84 0.04
N PHE A 159 6.15 4.43 0.19
CA PHE A 159 5.76 3.04 0.40
C PHE A 159 5.41 2.37 -0.92
N MET A 160 5.91 1.15 -1.14
CA MET A 160 5.57 0.25 -2.23
C MET A 160 5.33 -1.15 -1.67
N PHE A 161 4.30 -1.30 -0.85
CA PHE A 161 4.02 -2.55 -0.16
C PHE A 161 3.49 -3.63 -1.12
N LYS A 162 4.26 -4.74 -1.25
CA LYS A 162 3.98 -5.86 -2.17
C LYS A 162 3.84 -5.48 -3.65
N LEU A 163 4.16 -4.22 -4.01
CA LEU A 163 4.01 -3.68 -5.36
C LEU A 163 5.11 -4.22 -6.30
N ILE A 164 6.37 -4.17 -5.89
CA ILE A 164 7.51 -4.54 -6.75
C ILE A 164 7.42 -5.98 -7.27
N PRO A 165 7.11 -7.01 -6.43
CA PRO A 165 6.86 -8.35 -6.94
C PRO A 165 5.68 -8.46 -7.91
N HIS A 166 4.65 -7.63 -7.74
CA HIS A 166 3.53 -7.56 -8.67
C HIS A 166 3.96 -7.00 -10.02
N LEU A 167 4.64 -5.86 -10.03
CA LEU A 167 5.16 -5.23 -11.26
C LEU A 167 6.11 -6.17 -12.00
N ALA A 168 7.05 -6.80 -11.29
CA ALA A 168 8.00 -7.71 -11.90
C ALA A 168 7.35 -8.89 -12.64
N ARG A 169 6.14 -9.30 -12.24
CA ARG A 169 5.39 -10.39 -12.88
C ARG A 169 4.43 -9.96 -13.96
N GLN A 170 3.83 -8.77 -13.82
CA GLN A 170 2.70 -8.35 -14.66
C GLN A 170 3.06 -7.17 -15.58
N GLN A 171 3.90 -6.28 -15.13
CA GLN A 171 4.24 -5.02 -15.81
C GLN A 171 5.72 -4.66 -15.58
N PRO A 172 6.69 -5.53 -15.99
CA PRO A 172 8.10 -5.32 -15.69
C PRO A 172 8.67 -4.02 -16.28
N GLN A 173 8.04 -3.49 -17.34
CA GLN A 173 8.37 -2.20 -17.95
C GLN A 173 8.15 -1.00 -17.01
N LEU A 174 7.37 -1.15 -15.93
CA LEU A 174 7.14 -0.09 -14.94
C LEU A 174 8.18 -0.08 -13.81
N LEU A 175 9.04 -1.09 -13.69
CA LEU A 175 10.08 -1.11 -12.67
C LEU A 175 11.04 0.09 -12.75
N PRO A 176 11.49 0.55 -13.96
CA PRO A 176 12.29 1.76 -14.07
C PRO A 176 11.57 3.03 -13.60
N VAL A 177 10.25 3.13 -13.84
CA VAL A 177 9.43 4.25 -13.35
C VAL A 177 9.35 4.19 -11.81
N ALA A 178 9.05 3.01 -11.25
CA ALA A 178 9.00 2.81 -9.80
C ALA A 178 10.35 3.14 -9.12
N ALA A 179 11.48 2.83 -9.78
CA ALA A 179 12.81 3.10 -9.25
C ALA A 179 13.12 4.60 -9.11
N GLN A 180 12.41 5.46 -9.84
CA GLN A 180 12.55 6.92 -9.80
C GLN A 180 11.58 7.58 -8.82
N ALA A 181 11.02 6.82 -7.87
CA ALA A 181 10.07 7.34 -6.89
C ALA A 181 10.60 8.59 -6.16
N PRO A 182 9.78 9.66 -6.07
CA PRO A 182 10.20 10.97 -5.57
C PRO A 182 10.22 10.99 -4.03
N GLY A 183 11.20 10.35 -3.42
CA GLY A 183 11.29 10.34 -1.97
C GLY A 183 12.69 10.01 -1.45
N ARG A 184 12.98 10.49 -0.22
CA ARG A 184 14.26 10.25 0.46
C ARG A 184 14.42 8.77 0.79
N LEU A 185 13.43 8.21 1.46
CA LEU A 185 13.39 6.78 1.77
C LEU A 185 12.39 6.06 0.88
N LEU A 186 12.72 4.85 0.49
CA LEU A 186 11.82 3.97 -0.23
C LEU A 186 11.66 2.66 0.54
N VAL A 187 10.43 2.33 0.91
CA VAL A 187 10.10 1.07 1.60
C VAL A 187 9.44 0.13 0.61
N ILE A 188 10.07 -1.00 0.39
CA ILE A 188 9.56 -2.06 -0.50
C ILE A 188 9.33 -3.34 0.29
N THR A 189 8.20 -4.01 0.07
CA THR A 189 7.91 -5.27 0.74
C THR A 189 7.52 -6.40 -0.21
N ALA A 190 7.58 -7.62 0.29
CA ALA A 190 7.12 -8.82 -0.39
C ALA A 190 6.58 -9.85 0.59
N SER A 191 5.76 -10.79 0.09
CA SER A 191 5.24 -11.90 0.88
C SER A 191 6.24 -13.05 0.95
N ARG A 192 6.31 -13.71 2.10
CA ARG A 192 7.11 -14.93 2.33
C ARG A 192 6.42 -16.19 1.80
N GLN A 193 5.09 -16.19 1.80
CA GLN A 193 4.27 -17.31 1.35
C GLN A 193 3.39 -16.94 0.17
N SER A 194 3.06 -17.95 -0.63
CA SER A 194 2.09 -17.82 -1.70
C SER A 194 0.67 -17.82 -1.15
N LEU A 195 -0.14 -16.85 -1.54
CA LEU A 195 -1.57 -16.72 -1.17
C LEU A 195 -2.39 -17.99 -1.43
N THR A 196 -2.06 -18.73 -2.47
CA THR A 196 -2.87 -19.85 -2.95
C THR A 196 -2.37 -21.22 -2.52
N LYS A 197 -1.05 -21.40 -2.42
CA LYS A 197 -0.42 -22.71 -2.19
C LYS A 197 0.20 -22.85 -0.81
N LYS A 198 0.20 -21.81 0.01
CA LYS A 198 0.89 -21.74 1.31
C LYS A 198 2.35 -22.23 1.28
N GLN A 199 2.98 -22.20 0.10
CA GLN A 199 4.37 -22.58 -0.11
C GLN A 199 5.25 -21.35 0.06
N SER A 200 6.43 -21.54 0.63
CA SER A 200 7.43 -20.46 0.73
C SER A 200 7.86 -20.00 -0.65
N ILE A 201 7.76 -18.70 -0.86
CA ILE A 201 8.21 -18.00 -2.07
C ILE A 201 9.30 -16.98 -1.75
N GLU A 202 9.74 -16.93 -0.49
CA GLU A 202 10.63 -15.90 0.04
C GLU A 202 11.90 -15.75 -0.79
N ARG A 203 12.59 -16.87 -1.10
CA ARG A 203 13.84 -16.82 -1.89
C ARG A 203 13.64 -16.13 -3.25
N ARG A 204 12.53 -16.43 -3.91
CA ARG A 204 12.19 -15.82 -5.21
C ARG A 204 11.87 -14.33 -5.07
N GLU A 205 11.06 -13.98 -4.09
CA GLU A 205 10.65 -12.60 -3.85
C GLU A 205 11.86 -11.76 -3.38
N ARG A 206 12.76 -12.30 -2.55
CA ARG A 206 14.03 -11.64 -2.19
C ARG A 206 14.89 -11.35 -3.43
N ALA A 207 15.01 -12.30 -4.35
CA ALA A 207 15.74 -12.08 -5.59
C ALA A 207 15.13 -10.97 -6.45
N VAL A 208 13.79 -10.85 -6.46
CA VAL A 208 13.06 -9.76 -7.15
C VAL A 208 13.36 -8.42 -6.48
N LEU A 209 13.24 -8.32 -5.14
CA LEU A 209 13.53 -7.08 -4.42
C LEU A 209 15.00 -6.66 -4.59
N HIS A 210 15.96 -7.57 -4.46
CA HIS A 210 17.39 -7.25 -4.68
C HIS A 210 17.68 -6.76 -6.12
N ARG A 211 16.99 -7.31 -7.12
CA ARG A 211 17.11 -6.81 -8.50
C ARG A 211 16.59 -5.38 -8.60
N PHE A 212 15.46 -5.10 -7.96
CA PHE A 212 14.89 -3.76 -7.92
C PHE A 212 15.80 -2.77 -7.16
N VAL A 213 16.37 -3.17 -6.01
CA VAL A 213 17.35 -2.36 -5.28
C VAL A 213 18.50 -1.93 -6.19
N ARG A 214 19.07 -2.87 -6.96
CA ARG A 214 20.14 -2.52 -7.94
C ARG A 214 19.64 -1.53 -9.02
N LEU A 215 18.40 -1.64 -9.43
CA LEU A 215 17.82 -0.72 -10.42
C LEU A 215 17.67 0.70 -9.86
N THR A 216 17.33 0.85 -8.58
CA THR A 216 17.19 2.17 -7.94
C THR A 216 18.52 2.88 -7.72
N GLY A 217 19.65 2.16 -7.68
CA GLY A 217 20.94 2.69 -7.25
C GLY A 217 21.02 3.08 -5.77
N ARG A 218 19.95 2.81 -4.99
CA ARG A 218 19.84 3.16 -3.57
C ARG A 218 20.54 2.12 -2.68
N ARG A 219 20.94 2.55 -1.50
CA ARG A 219 21.52 1.69 -0.46
C ARG A 219 20.42 1.11 0.43
N VAL A 220 20.53 -0.16 0.81
CA VAL A 220 19.68 -0.76 1.84
C VAL A 220 20.12 -0.24 3.21
N MET A 221 19.26 0.50 3.89
CA MET A 221 19.45 0.96 5.27
C MET A 221 19.13 -0.11 6.30
N GLY A 222 18.09 -0.88 6.03
CA GLY A 222 17.63 -1.91 6.95
C GLY A 222 16.64 -2.87 6.31
N GLU A 223 16.45 -3.99 6.99
CA GLU A 223 15.50 -5.03 6.65
C GLU A 223 14.59 -5.29 7.85
N PHE A 224 13.34 -5.58 7.60
CA PHE A 224 12.38 -6.02 8.62
C PHE A 224 11.55 -7.20 8.13
N SER A 225 11.00 -7.96 9.08
CA SER A 225 10.17 -9.12 8.78
C SER A 225 9.13 -9.33 9.85
N VAL A 226 7.86 -9.33 9.46
CA VAL A 226 6.73 -9.52 10.37
C VAL A 226 5.73 -10.50 9.75
N GLY A 227 5.47 -11.61 10.42
CA GLY A 227 4.58 -12.64 9.92
C GLY A 227 5.01 -13.13 8.54
N GLU A 228 4.10 -13.04 7.59
CA GLU A 228 4.31 -13.46 6.21
C GLU A 228 4.85 -12.36 5.28
N GLU A 229 5.29 -11.24 5.82
CA GLU A 229 5.83 -10.13 5.05
C GLU A 229 7.25 -9.77 5.49
N PHE A 230 8.10 -9.45 4.54
CA PHE A 230 9.42 -8.87 4.77
C PHE A 230 9.62 -7.67 3.85
N GLY A 231 10.52 -6.79 4.22
CA GLY A 231 10.79 -5.59 3.45
C GLY A 231 12.17 -5.00 3.65
N PHE A 232 12.52 -4.09 2.75
CA PHE A 232 13.74 -3.29 2.78
C PHE A 232 13.39 -1.81 2.87
N VAL A 233 14.17 -1.08 3.64
CA VAL A 233 14.20 0.38 3.64
C VAL A 233 15.45 0.82 2.86
N LEU A 234 15.28 1.66 1.85
CA LEU A 234 16.31 2.13 0.95
C LEU A 234 16.48 3.65 1.08
N GLU A 235 17.73 4.11 1.01
CA GLU A 235 18.12 5.52 1.01
C GLU A 235 18.89 5.86 -0.25
#